data_a2cb7e2007776d02d6f4109a5cff60f4
#
_entry.id   a2cb7e2007776d02d6f4109a5cff60f4
#
_cell.length_a   1.000
_cell.length_b   1.000
_cell.length_c   1.000
_cell.angle_alpha   90.00
_cell.angle_beta   90.00
_cell.angle_gamma   90.00
#
_symmetry.space_group_name_H-M   'P 1'
#
loop_
_entity.id
_entity.type
_entity.pdbx_description
1 polymer ?
#
loop_
_entity_poly.entity_id
_entity_poly.type
_entity_poly.pdbx_seq_one_letter_code
_entity_poly.pdbx_strand_id
1 'polypeptide(L)'
;KYGFNESEIKVYLTLINHEQMTGYEVSKLSGVARSKVYNVLENLIQKNMVLVNQTENKMYRAIPTDEFLARLEHIFKNDLKNLKQGFKEIKEPKRDVGHLWKVNDYTSMIEKIKYVISNAKESIYIQIWTSDIDDELVNLIKLAEKRLTKVVIILFKDSEDNFDFKNMYYHGFEKDKLSDFGSRWINVVADNKQVVYGTINHHTTNVIWTENTAMISLASEYVKHDAYTLKIFRDLPEDLKKEYGVDFEGVREIY
;
A
#
# COMPACT_ATOMS: atom_id res chain seq x y z
N LYS A 1 -11.16 7.95 -13.31
CA LYS A 1 -11.31 7.33 -11.98
C LYS A 1 -12.33 8.06 -11.09
N TYR A 2 -12.48 9.36 -11.23
CA TYR A 2 -13.35 10.19 -10.37
C TYR A 2 -14.64 10.63 -11.07
N GLY A 3 -15.13 9.87 -12.05
CA GLY A 3 -16.35 10.19 -12.78
C GLY A 3 -16.22 11.34 -13.79
N PHE A 4 -14.97 11.73 -14.12
CA PHE A 4 -14.67 12.72 -15.16
C PHE A 4 -14.08 12.06 -16.40
N ASN A 5 -14.55 12.48 -17.57
CA ASN A 5 -13.93 12.12 -18.84
C ASN A 5 -12.85 13.14 -19.24
N GLU A 6 -12.07 12.80 -20.25
CA GLU A 6 -10.95 13.63 -20.71
C GLU A 6 -11.41 15.05 -21.15
N SER A 7 -12.54 15.15 -21.83
CA SER A 7 -13.10 16.44 -22.28
C SER A 7 -13.54 17.31 -21.11
N GLU A 8 -14.14 16.71 -20.08
CA GLU A 8 -14.52 17.44 -18.86
C GLU A 8 -13.32 18.00 -18.13
N ILE A 9 -12.22 17.20 -18.04
CA ILE A 9 -10.98 17.66 -17.41
C ILE A 9 -10.37 18.81 -18.23
N LYS A 10 -10.29 18.70 -19.55
CA LYS A 10 -9.76 19.77 -20.42
C LYS A 10 -10.53 21.07 -20.27
N VAL A 11 -11.86 21.01 -20.29
CA VAL A 11 -12.74 22.19 -20.13
C VAL A 11 -12.57 22.80 -18.73
N TYR A 12 -12.56 21.98 -17.69
CA TYR A 12 -12.42 22.46 -16.31
C TYR A 12 -11.06 23.14 -16.07
N LEU A 13 -9.96 22.53 -16.52
CA LEU A 13 -8.61 23.13 -16.42
C LEU A 13 -8.51 24.45 -17.22
N THR A 14 -9.17 24.54 -18.38
CA THR A 14 -9.23 25.79 -19.15
C THR A 14 -9.96 26.89 -18.38
N LEU A 15 -11.10 26.57 -17.74
CA LEU A 15 -11.88 27.53 -16.97
C LEU A 15 -11.17 27.97 -15.67
N ILE A 16 -10.38 27.11 -15.02
CA ILE A 16 -9.60 27.48 -13.82
C ILE A 16 -8.62 28.61 -14.11
N ASN A 17 -8.00 28.58 -15.28
CA ASN A 17 -7.00 29.58 -15.67
C ASN A 17 -7.58 30.92 -16.13
N HIS A 18 -8.93 31.05 -16.12
CA HIS A 18 -9.63 32.26 -16.57
C HIS A 18 -10.75 32.59 -15.60
N GLU A 19 -11.00 33.86 -15.39
CA GLU A 19 -12.05 34.29 -14.44
C GLU A 19 -13.45 33.87 -14.90
N GLN A 20 -13.76 34.11 -16.18
CA GLN A 20 -15.00 33.66 -16.83
C GLN A 20 -14.81 33.62 -18.35
N MET A 21 -15.54 32.74 -19.02
CA MET A 21 -15.43 32.54 -20.48
C MET A 21 -16.77 32.18 -21.10
N THR A 22 -16.93 32.58 -22.36
CA THR A 22 -18.05 32.11 -23.20
C THR A 22 -17.81 30.65 -23.64
N GLY A 23 -18.85 29.89 -24.00
CA GLY A 23 -18.69 28.53 -24.51
C GLY A 23 -17.83 28.46 -25.77
N TYR A 24 -17.80 29.50 -26.59
CA TYR A 24 -16.94 29.61 -27.76
C TYR A 24 -15.44 29.67 -27.38
N GLU A 25 -15.10 30.54 -26.43
CA GLU A 25 -13.72 30.67 -25.94
C GLU A 25 -13.25 29.40 -25.27
N VAL A 26 -14.11 28.76 -24.46
CA VAL A 26 -13.83 27.46 -23.86
C VAL A 26 -13.53 26.42 -24.92
N SER A 27 -14.34 26.33 -25.99
CA SER A 27 -14.06 25.40 -27.10
C SER A 27 -12.72 25.66 -27.75
N LYS A 28 -12.40 26.93 -28.03
CA LYS A 28 -11.15 27.34 -28.70
C LYS A 28 -9.91 26.99 -27.87
N LEU A 29 -9.94 27.25 -26.56
CA LEU A 29 -8.78 27.09 -25.68
C LEU A 29 -8.63 25.68 -25.11
N SER A 30 -9.74 24.97 -24.86
CA SER A 30 -9.68 23.58 -24.36
C SER A 30 -9.37 22.55 -25.44
N GLY A 31 -9.50 22.93 -26.73
CA GLY A 31 -9.40 21.99 -27.86
C GLY A 31 -10.60 21.03 -27.98
N VAL A 32 -11.65 21.23 -27.18
CA VAL A 32 -12.89 20.45 -27.28
C VAL A 32 -13.78 21.03 -28.39
N ALA A 33 -14.19 20.17 -29.34
CA ALA A 33 -14.99 20.61 -30.48
C ALA A 33 -16.25 21.38 -30.05
N ARG A 34 -16.60 22.46 -30.80
CA ARG A 34 -17.75 23.31 -30.51
C ARG A 34 -19.08 22.54 -30.39
N SER A 35 -19.24 21.47 -31.18
CA SER A 35 -20.42 20.60 -31.11
C SER A 35 -20.55 19.80 -29.79
N LYS A 36 -19.43 19.63 -29.05
CA LYS A 36 -19.36 18.86 -27.79
C LYS A 36 -19.24 19.74 -26.54
N VAL A 37 -18.65 20.94 -26.65
CA VAL A 37 -18.30 21.76 -25.50
C VAL A 37 -19.50 22.12 -24.63
N TYR A 38 -20.64 22.39 -25.23
CA TYR A 38 -21.85 22.77 -24.48
C TYR A 38 -22.39 21.60 -23.65
N ASN A 39 -22.38 20.38 -24.20
CA ASN A 39 -22.74 19.17 -23.44
C ASN A 39 -21.75 18.90 -22.30
N VAL A 40 -20.47 19.13 -22.54
CA VAL A 40 -19.43 19.02 -21.50
C VAL A 40 -19.66 20.05 -20.38
N LEU A 41 -19.94 21.30 -20.74
CA LEU A 41 -20.26 22.36 -19.79
C LEU A 41 -21.53 22.05 -18.97
N GLU A 42 -22.56 21.53 -19.61
CA GLU A 42 -23.80 21.09 -18.92
C GLU A 42 -23.51 19.97 -17.93
N ASN A 43 -22.72 18.98 -18.31
CA ASN A 43 -22.31 17.91 -17.41
C ASN A 43 -21.52 18.43 -16.20
N LEU A 44 -20.59 19.37 -16.43
CA LEU A 44 -19.84 20.00 -15.35
C LEU A 44 -20.72 20.86 -14.44
N ILE A 45 -21.75 21.52 -14.99
CA ILE A 45 -22.74 22.26 -14.20
C ILE A 45 -23.56 21.29 -13.35
N GLN A 46 -24.05 20.18 -13.93
CA GLN A 46 -24.77 19.14 -13.18
C GLN A 46 -23.93 18.51 -12.07
N LYS A 47 -22.61 18.39 -12.29
CA LYS A 47 -21.65 17.96 -11.26
C LYS A 47 -21.29 19.09 -10.27
N ASN A 48 -21.87 20.28 -10.42
CA ASN A 48 -21.59 21.48 -9.61
C ASN A 48 -20.10 21.90 -9.64
N MET A 49 -19.42 21.69 -10.75
CA MET A 49 -18.01 22.05 -10.94
C MET A 49 -17.81 23.33 -11.74
N VAL A 50 -18.86 23.74 -12.47
CA VAL A 50 -18.89 24.96 -13.27
C VAL A 50 -20.15 25.72 -12.93
N LEU A 51 -20.01 27.03 -12.79
CA LEU A 51 -21.12 27.98 -12.64
C LEU A 51 -21.39 28.63 -13.98
N VAL A 52 -22.65 28.95 -14.24
CA VAL A 52 -23.07 29.69 -15.42
C VAL A 52 -23.90 30.91 -14.98
N ASN A 53 -23.57 32.10 -15.52
CA ASN A 53 -24.46 33.22 -15.37
C ASN A 53 -25.56 33.17 -16.43
N GLN A 54 -26.74 33.69 -16.10
CA GLN A 54 -27.92 33.66 -16.98
C GLN A 54 -28.13 35.01 -17.70
N THR A 55 -27.04 35.68 -18.11
CA THR A 55 -27.11 36.91 -18.93
C THR A 55 -27.26 36.55 -20.40
N GLU A 56 -27.55 37.56 -21.28
CA GLU A 56 -27.70 37.35 -22.72
C GLU A 56 -26.50 36.59 -23.35
N ASN A 57 -25.30 36.86 -22.86
CA ASN A 57 -24.10 36.07 -23.19
C ASN A 57 -23.77 35.14 -22.03
N LYS A 58 -24.12 33.85 -22.15
CA LYS A 58 -23.78 32.84 -21.13
C LYS A 58 -22.27 32.78 -20.89
N MET A 59 -21.86 33.12 -19.68
CA MET A 59 -20.47 33.02 -19.23
C MET A 59 -20.36 31.86 -18.24
N TYR A 60 -19.27 31.11 -18.33
CA TYR A 60 -18.96 29.95 -17.52
C TYR A 60 -17.74 30.24 -16.67
N ARG A 61 -17.78 29.77 -15.42
CA ARG A 61 -16.69 29.92 -14.44
C ARG A 61 -16.50 28.58 -13.72
N ALA A 62 -15.26 28.12 -13.58
CA ALA A 62 -14.98 26.98 -12.72
C ALA A 62 -15.15 27.37 -11.24
N ILE A 63 -15.59 26.46 -10.40
CA ILE A 63 -15.44 26.62 -8.95
C ILE A 63 -13.96 26.63 -8.58
N PRO A 64 -13.54 27.32 -7.49
CA PRO A 64 -12.15 27.28 -7.03
C PRO A 64 -11.67 25.84 -6.78
N THR A 65 -10.37 25.60 -6.97
CA THR A 65 -9.76 24.26 -6.79
C THR A 65 -9.96 23.71 -5.39
N ASP A 66 -9.87 24.57 -4.37
CA ASP A 66 -10.06 24.17 -2.97
C ASP A 66 -11.50 23.71 -2.71
N GLU A 67 -12.48 24.44 -3.28
CA GLU A 67 -13.89 24.07 -3.20
C GLU A 67 -14.14 22.75 -3.95
N PHE A 68 -13.52 22.58 -5.13
CA PHE A 68 -13.58 21.33 -5.90
C PHE A 68 -13.07 20.13 -5.08
N LEU A 69 -11.88 20.25 -4.48
CA LEU A 69 -11.29 19.19 -3.67
C LEU A 69 -12.13 18.89 -2.42
N ALA A 70 -12.61 19.92 -1.73
CA ALA A 70 -13.49 19.74 -0.56
C ALA A 70 -14.80 19.01 -0.92
N ARG A 71 -15.38 19.30 -2.08
CA ARG A 71 -16.59 18.60 -2.56
C ARG A 71 -16.31 17.15 -2.90
N LEU A 72 -15.19 16.85 -3.59
CA LEU A 72 -14.79 15.48 -3.87
C LEU A 72 -14.59 14.68 -2.57
N GLU A 73 -13.90 15.24 -1.60
CA GLU A 73 -13.68 14.62 -0.31
C GLU A 73 -15.00 14.31 0.42
N HIS A 74 -15.95 15.26 0.39
CA HIS A 74 -17.26 15.07 0.99
C HIS A 74 -18.06 13.95 0.32
N ILE A 75 -18.10 13.93 -1.01
CA ILE A 75 -18.77 12.87 -1.78
C ILE A 75 -18.16 11.51 -1.41
N PHE A 76 -16.82 11.39 -1.43
CA PHE A 76 -16.12 10.16 -1.13
C PHE A 76 -16.38 9.65 0.30
N LYS A 77 -16.38 10.56 1.27
CA LYS A 77 -16.73 10.23 2.67
C LYS A 77 -18.16 9.71 2.82
N ASN A 78 -19.10 10.33 2.11
CA ASN A 78 -20.50 9.90 2.14
C ASN A 78 -20.69 8.52 1.48
N ASP A 79 -20.07 8.29 0.32
CA ASP A 79 -20.12 7.00 -0.38
C ASP A 79 -19.53 5.89 0.49
N LEU A 80 -18.37 6.13 1.10
CA LEU A 80 -17.76 5.19 2.05
C LEU A 80 -18.66 4.91 3.26
N LYS A 81 -19.34 5.93 3.79
CA LYS A 81 -20.28 5.78 4.89
C LYS A 81 -21.46 4.89 4.50
N ASN A 82 -22.04 5.13 3.32
CA ASN A 82 -23.17 4.35 2.80
C ASN A 82 -22.76 2.90 2.55
N LEU A 83 -21.60 2.66 1.94
CA LEU A 83 -21.05 1.31 1.75
C LEU A 83 -20.82 0.59 3.07
N LYS A 84 -20.21 1.26 4.05
CA LYS A 84 -20.00 0.68 5.40
C LYS A 84 -21.31 0.32 6.07
N GLN A 85 -22.36 1.12 5.89
CA GLN A 85 -23.68 0.83 6.44
C GLN A 85 -24.31 -0.38 5.74
N GLY A 86 -24.28 -0.43 4.40
CA GLY A 86 -24.80 -1.56 3.63
C GLY A 86 -24.09 -2.89 4.00
N PHE A 87 -22.76 -2.85 4.17
CA PHE A 87 -22.02 -4.06 4.58
C PHE A 87 -22.35 -4.56 6.00
N LYS A 88 -22.78 -3.68 6.92
CA LYS A 88 -23.20 -4.13 8.27
C LYS A 88 -24.44 -5.02 8.26
N GLU A 89 -25.27 -4.90 7.24
CA GLU A 89 -26.49 -5.71 7.08
C GLU A 89 -26.19 -7.10 6.50
N ILE A 90 -25.00 -7.31 5.95
CA ILE A 90 -24.55 -8.58 5.38
C ILE A 90 -24.04 -9.48 6.50
N LYS A 91 -24.71 -10.60 6.74
CA LYS A 91 -24.19 -11.64 7.63
C LYS A 91 -22.99 -12.31 6.99
N GLU A 92 -21.81 -12.06 7.52
CA GLU A 92 -20.61 -12.79 7.06
C GLU A 92 -20.81 -14.30 7.35
N PRO A 93 -20.58 -15.18 6.35
CA PRO A 93 -20.56 -16.61 6.58
C PRO A 93 -19.44 -16.98 7.56
N LYS A 94 -19.57 -18.09 8.28
CA LYS A 94 -18.48 -18.63 9.10
C LYS A 94 -17.26 -18.81 8.20
N ARG A 95 -16.17 -18.11 8.53
CA ARG A 95 -14.92 -18.23 7.77
C ARG A 95 -14.32 -19.61 7.99
N ASP A 96 -14.08 -20.33 6.92
CA ASP A 96 -13.22 -21.52 6.97
C ASP A 96 -11.77 -21.04 7.01
N VAL A 97 -11.14 -21.16 8.17
CA VAL A 97 -9.76 -20.71 8.43
C VAL A 97 -8.68 -21.67 7.91
N GLY A 98 -9.08 -22.78 7.29
CA GLY A 98 -8.16 -23.82 6.82
C GLY A 98 -7.49 -23.53 5.47
N HIS A 99 -8.05 -22.66 4.66
CA HIS A 99 -7.62 -22.44 3.28
C HIS A 99 -6.41 -21.53 3.13
N LEU A 100 -5.59 -21.84 2.12
CA LEU A 100 -4.49 -21.00 1.65
C LEU A 100 -4.99 -20.23 0.42
N TRP A 101 -5.14 -18.92 0.55
CA TRP A 101 -5.64 -18.07 -0.53
C TRP A 101 -4.47 -17.48 -1.32
N LYS A 102 -4.41 -17.74 -2.62
CA LYS A 102 -3.40 -17.16 -3.48
C LYS A 102 -3.63 -15.65 -3.64
N VAL A 103 -2.56 -14.89 -3.51
CA VAL A 103 -2.53 -13.46 -3.85
C VAL A 103 -2.01 -13.33 -5.27
N ASN A 104 -2.78 -12.69 -6.16
CA ASN A 104 -2.61 -12.82 -7.60
C ASN A 104 -1.36 -12.14 -8.18
N ASP A 105 -1.00 -10.97 -7.66
CA ASP A 105 0.07 -10.13 -8.22
C ASP A 105 0.78 -9.31 -7.13
N TYR A 106 1.86 -8.65 -7.53
CA TYR A 106 2.69 -7.85 -6.63
C TYR A 106 1.93 -6.70 -5.95
N THR A 107 1.13 -5.96 -6.70
CA THR A 107 0.34 -4.85 -6.16
C THR A 107 -0.66 -5.33 -5.13
N SER A 108 -1.40 -6.40 -5.44
CA SER A 108 -2.34 -7.04 -4.50
C SER A 108 -1.64 -7.56 -3.24
N MET A 109 -0.41 -8.04 -3.37
CA MET A 109 0.41 -8.49 -2.24
C MET A 109 0.76 -7.31 -1.32
N ILE A 110 1.30 -6.23 -1.85
CA ILE A 110 1.66 -5.03 -1.08
C ILE A 110 0.43 -4.44 -0.38
N GLU A 111 -0.69 -4.32 -1.09
CA GLU A 111 -1.96 -3.85 -0.50
C GLU A 111 -2.46 -4.78 0.63
N LYS A 112 -2.31 -6.10 0.45
CA LYS A 112 -2.68 -7.06 1.50
C LYS A 112 -1.79 -6.93 2.74
N ILE A 113 -0.48 -6.71 2.56
CA ILE A 113 0.48 -6.48 3.64
C ILE A 113 0.13 -5.20 4.39
N LYS A 114 -0.09 -4.09 3.67
CA LYS A 114 -0.51 -2.81 4.25
C LYS A 114 -1.79 -2.97 5.06
N TYR A 115 -2.77 -3.68 4.52
CA TYR A 115 -4.03 -3.97 5.23
C TYR A 115 -3.80 -4.77 6.51
N VAL A 116 -2.99 -5.84 6.44
CA VAL A 116 -2.69 -6.71 7.58
C VAL A 116 -1.98 -5.94 8.69
N ILE A 117 -0.96 -5.15 8.36
CA ILE A 117 -0.21 -4.31 9.32
C ILE A 117 -1.11 -3.24 9.95
N SER A 118 -1.92 -2.55 9.13
CA SER A 118 -2.82 -1.49 9.61
C SER A 118 -3.86 -1.98 10.61
N ASN A 119 -4.33 -3.22 10.44
CA ASN A 119 -5.40 -3.80 11.25
C ASN A 119 -4.92 -4.67 12.41
N ALA A 120 -3.64 -4.93 12.54
CA ALA A 120 -3.06 -5.65 13.67
C ALA A 120 -3.34 -4.95 15.00
N LYS A 121 -3.59 -5.70 16.07
CA LYS A 121 -3.99 -5.17 17.38
C LYS A 121 -3.00 -5.49 18.51
N GLU A 122 -2.22 -6.56 18.36
CA GLU A 122 -1.32 -7.06 19.40
C GLU A 122 0.12 -7.17 18.92
N SER A 123 0.33 -7.77 17.74
CA SER A 123 1.67 -8.09 17.28
C SER A 123 1.79 -8.10 15.76
N ILE A 124 2.98 -7.76 15.27
CA ILE A 124 3.42 -8.03 13.90
C ILE A 124 4.85 -8.59 13.89
N TYR A 125 5.05 -9.60 13.05
CA TYR A 125 6.37 -10.18 12.75
C TYR A 125 6.57 -10.10 11.25
N ILE A 126 7.66 -9.47 10.82
CA ILE A 126 7.92 -9.13 9.41
C ILE A 126 9.31 -9.65 9.01
N GLN A 127 9.35 -10.33 7.86
CA GLN A 127 10.56 -10.54 7.05
C GLN A 127 10.27 -9.99 5.65
N ILE A 128 11.04 -9.01 5.20
CA ILE A 128 10.80 -8.31 3.95
C ILE A 128 12.12 -7.80 3.36
N TRP A 129 12.18 -7.69 2.03
CA TRP A 129 13.32 -7.10 1.33
C TRP A 129 13.16 -5.57 1.27
N THR A 130 14.28 -4.86 1.35
CA THR A 130 14.26 -3.40 1.41
C THR A 130 13.65 -2.78 0.16
N SER A 131 13.84 -3.37 -1.02
CA SER A 131 13.22 -2.94 -2.28
C SER A 131 11.70 -3.11 -2.34
N ASP A 132 11.10 -3.87 -1.43
CA ASP A 132 9.65 -4.09 -1.38
C ASP A 132 8.94 -3.13 -0.39
N ILE A 133 9.68 -2.15 0.19
CA ILE A 133 9.16 -1.21 1.17
C ILE A 133 9.01 0.18 0.53
N ASP A 134 7.79 0.63 0.36
CA ASP A 134 7.47 2.00 -0.05
C ASP A 134 7.25 2.94 1.16
N ASP A 135 7.19 4.25 0.90
CA ASP A 135 6.99 5.29 1.94
C ASP A 135 5.71 5.06 2.77
N GLU A 136 4.65 4.54 2.16
CA GLU A 136 3.40 4.26 2.85
C GLU A 136 3.58 3.10 3.82
N LEU A 137 4.27 2.02 3.41
CA LEU A 137 4.56 0.88 4.27
C LEU A 137 5.48 1.28 5.44
N VAL A 138 6.48 2.14 5.21
CA VAL A 138 7.30 2.75 6.28
C VAL A 138 6.42 3.43 7.32
N ASN A 139 5.50 4.29 6.87
CA ASN A 139 4.60 5.01 7.76
C ASN A 139 3.69 4.06 8.55
N LEU A 140 3.13 3.02 7.89
CA LEU A 140 2.27 2.04 8.54
C LEU A 140 3.02 1.22 9.60
N ILE A 141 4.26 0.81 9.33
CA ILE A 141 5.12 0.11 10.29
C ILE A 141 5.42 1.02 11.50
N LYS A 142 5.82 2.27 11.28
CA LYS A 142 6.05 3.23 12.36
C LYS A 142 4.81 3.51 13.22
N LEU A 143 3.63 3.55 12.61
CA LEU A 143 2.37 3.65 13.34
C LEU A 143 2.06 2.36 14.13
N ALA A 144 2.37 1.20 13.56
CA ALA A 144 2.22 -0.07 14.25
C ALA A 144 3.15 -0.18 15.48
N GLU A 145 4.40 0.26 15.38
CA GLU A 145 5.35 0.31 16.51
C GLU A 145 4.90 1.19 17.68
N LYS A 146 4.09 2.23 17.39
CA LYS A 146 3.52 3.09 18.44
C LYS A 146 2.33 2.46 19.15
N ARG A 147 1.61 1.59 18.48
CA ARG A 147 0.31 1.06 18.91
C ARG A 147 0.37 -0.39 19.41
N LEU A 148 1.31 -1.18 18.89
CA LEU A 148 1.42 -2.61 19.19
C LEU A 148 2.44 -2.88 20.29
N THR A 149 2.22 -3.96 21.03
CA THR A 149 3.14 -4.39 22.11
C THR A 149 4.31 -5.21 21.61
N LYS A 150 4.15 -5.91 20.47
CA LYS A 150 5.16 -6.82 19.90
C LYS A 150 5.33 -6.52 18.43
N VAL A 151 6.46 -5.95 18.07
CA VAL A 151 6.87 -5.70 16.68
C VAL A 151 8.27 -6.24 16.49
N VAL A 152 8.47 -7.10 15.50
CA VAL A 152 9.79 -7.61 15.09
C VAL A 152 9.89 -7.48 13.57
N ILE A 153 10.97 -6.89 13.11
CA ILE A 153 11.21 -6.63 11.68
C ILE A 153 12.58 -7.16 11.32
N ILE A 154 12.62 -8.03 10.32
CA ILE A 154 13.86 -8.53 9.72
C ILE A 154 13.90 -8.04 8.27
N LEU A 155 14.94 -7.32 7.94
CA LEU A 155 15.17 -6.75 6.63
C LEU A 155 16.26 -7.50 5.88
N PHE A 156 15.97 -7.85 4.63
CA PHE A 156 16.95 -8.32 3.66
C PHE A 156 17.37 -7.15 2.79
N LYS A 157 18.64 -6.79 2.84
CA LYS A 157 19.14 -5.59 2.18
C LYS A 157 19.48 -5.86 0.71
N ASP A 158 18.68 -5.30 -0.21
CA ASP A 158 18.89 -5.34 -1.66
C ASP A 158 18.74 -3.96 -2.33
N SER A 159 18.61 -2.90 -1.53
CA SER A 159 18.62 -1.50 -1.97
C SER A 159 19.52 -0.65 -1.07
N GLU A 160 19.81 0.59 -1.49
CA GLU A 160 20.57 1.56 -0.69
C GLU A 160 19.74 2.22 0.42
N ASP A 161 18.45 1.91 0.49
CA ASP A 161 17.54 2.48 1.48
C ASP A 161 17.94 2.05 2.89
N ASN A 162 17.84 2.99 3.83
CA ASN A 162 18.04 2.74 5.24
C ASN A 162 16.76 3.06 6.01
N PHE A 163 16.38 2.14 6.88
CA PHE A 163 15.18 2.26 7.70
C PHE A 163 15.55 2.42 9.17
N ASP A 164 14.72 3.15 9.90
CA ASP A 164 14.86 3.37 11.34
C ASP A 164 13.58 2.89 12.05
N PHE A 165 13.52 1.57 12.27
CA PHE A 165 12.48 0.93 13.07
C PHE A 165 13.05 0.49 14.42
N LYS A 166 12.24 0.47 15.48
CA LYS A 166 12.73 0.23 16.86
C LYS A 166 13.30 -1.17 17.08
N ASN A 167 12.60 -2.21 16.60
CA ASN A 167 12.97 -3.62 16.78
C ASN A 167 13.27 -4.24 15.43
N MET A 168 14.31 -3.73 14.79
CA MET A 168 14.73 -4.11 13.46
C MET A 168 16.08 -4.84 13.51
N TYR A 169 16.22 -5.81 12.60
CA TYR A 169 17.47 -6.53 12.34
C TYR A 169 17.70 -6.61 10.85
N TYR A 170 18.92 -6.36 10.40
CA TYR A 170 19.36 -6.73 9.04
C TYR A 170 19.83 -8.18 9.07
N HIS A 171 19.40 -8.98 8.08
CA HIS A 171 19.66 -10.41 8.07
C HIS A 171 21.14 -10.73 7.81
N GLY A 172 21.78 -10.05 6.86
CA GLY A 172 23.22 -10.16 6.58
C GLY A 172 23.64 -11.34 5.70
N PHE A 173 22.71 -12.24 5.32
CA PHE A 173 22.97 -13.40 4.47
C PHE A 173 22.13 -13.39 3.18
N GLU A 174 21.92 -12.19 2.61
CA GLU A 174 21.00 -12.00 1.49
C GLU A 174 21.39 -12.81 0.24
N LYS A 175 22.70 -12.85 -0.08
CA LYS A 175 23.21 -13.59 -1.25
C LYS A 175 22.97 -15.08 -1.11
N ASP A 176 23.26 -15.62 0.07
CA ASP A 176 23.07 -17.03 0.36
C ASP A 176 21.60 -17.42 0.32
N LYS A 177 20.77 -16.57 0.92
CA LYS A 177 19.32 -16.78 0.93
C LYS A 177 18.72 -16.70 -0.47
N LEU A 178 19.19 -15.78 -1.33
CA LEU A 178 18.78 -15.76 -2.73
C LEU A 178 19.23 -17.01 -3.49
N SER A 179 20.43 -17.53 -3.19
CA SER A 179 20.93 -18.79 -3.78
C SER A 179 20.09 -19.99 -3.33
N ASP A 180 19.77 -20.07 -2.04
CA ASP A 180 19.00 -21.18 -1.47
C ASP A 180 17.56 -21.24 -1.97
N PHE A 181 16.89 -20.10 -2.08
CA PHE A 181 15.46 -19.98 -2.45
C PHE A 181 15.21 -19.67 -3.92
N GLY A 182 16.23 -19.18 -4.65
CA GLY A 182 16.10 -18.76 -6.05
C GLY A 182 15.22 -17.53 -6.25
N SER A 183 14.78 -16.89 -5.17
CA SER A 183 13.86 -15.74 -5.21
C SER A 183 13.87 -14.99 -3.88
N ARG A 184 13.46 -13.73 -3.90
CA ARG A 184 13.08 -13.02 -2.68
C ARG A 184 11.82 -13.66 -2.08
N TRP A 185 11.61 -13.49 -0.80
CA TRP A 185 10.35 -13.90 -0.16
C TRP A 185 9.87 -12.85 0.83
N ILE A 186 8.63 -13.01 1.23
CA ILE A 186 8.00 -12.20 2.24
C ILE A 186 7.32 -13.08 3.28
N ASN A 187 7.36 -12.64 4.54
CA ASN A 187 6.67 -13.27 5.64
C ASN A 187 6.14 -12.18 6.58
N VAL A 188 4.83 -11.99 6.63
CA VAL A 188 4.18 -11.00 7.49
C VAL A 188 3.08 -11.67 8.28
N VAL A 189 3.29 -11.78 9.59
CA VAL A 189 2.33 -12.37 10.53
C VAL A 189 1.74 -11.28 11.40
N ALA A 190 0.41 -11.24 11.54
CA ALA A 190 -0.28 -10.31 12.42
C ALA A 190 -1.12 -11.04 13.46
N ASP A 191 -0.97 -10.63 14.73
CA ASP A 191 -1.74 -11.07 15.90
C ASP A 191 -1.76 -12.60 16.14
N ASN A 192 -0.83 -13.34 15.53
CA ASN A 192 -0.91 -14.80 15.42
C ASN A 192 -2.27 -15.31 14.89
N LYS A 193 -2.91 -14.53 14.00
CA LYS A 193 -4.22 -14.85 13.43
C LYS A 193 -4.21 -14.95 11.92
N GLN A 194 -3.24 -14.35 11.26
CA GLN A 194 -3.11 -14.37 9.81
C GLN A 194 -1.66 -14.19 9.37
N VAL A 195 -1.36 -14.71 8.21
CA VAL A 195 -0.05 -14.59 7.58
C VAL A 195 -0.17 -14.32 6.08
N VAL A 196 0.70 -13.45 5.59
CA VAL A 196 1.04 -13.28 4.17
C VAL A 196 2.43 -13.86 3.98
N TYR A 197 2.56 -14.92 3.19
CA TYR A 197 3.81 -15.62 3.00
C TYR A 197 3.99 -16.04 1.55
N GLY A 198 5.21 -15.97 1.04
CA GLY A 198 5.52 -16.50 -0.28
C GLY A 198 6.76 -15.91 -0.90
N THR A 199 6.97 -16.26 -2.16
CA THR A 199 8.15 -15.90 -2.94
C THR A 199 7.83 -14.87 -4.03
N ILE A 200 8.80 -14.01 -4.29
CA ILE A 200 8.70 -12.91 -5.26
C ILE A 200 9.86 -13.02 -6.22
N ASN A 201 9.58 -13.23 -7.51
CA ASN A 201 10.56 -13.13 -8.57
C ASN A 201 10.21 -12.04 -9.59
N HIS A 202 11.15 -11.73 -10.50
CA HIS A 202 10.98 -10.62 -11.46
C HIS A 202 9.72 -10.71 -12.33
N HIS A 203 9.11 -11.90 -12.47
CA HIS A 203 7.98 -12.14 -13.37
C HIS A 203 6.74 -12.70 -12.69
N THR A 204 6.89 -13.25 -11.47
CA THR A 204 5.78 -13.92 -10.79
C THR A 204 5.84 -13.73 -9.28
N THR A 205 4.68 -13.59 -8.68
CA THR A 205 4.49 -13.70 -7.23
C THR A 205 3.82 -15.04 -6.93
N ASN A 206 4.40 -15.80 -6.02
CA ASN A 206 3.78 -17.00 -5.47
C ASN A 206 3.54 -16.78 -3.98
N VAL A 207 2.58 -15.93 -3.68
CA VAL A 207 2.26 -15.47 -2.32
C VAL A 207 0.87 -15.95 -1.94
N ILE A 208 0.73 -16.39 -0.72
CA ILE A 208 -0.53 -16.78 -0.09
C ILE A 208 -0.85 -15.87 1.08
N TRP A 209 -2.14 -15.70 1.34
CA TRP A 209 -2.68 -15.23 2.61
C TRP A 209 -3.50 -16.35 3.25
N THR A 210 -3.37 -16.52 4.58
CA THR A 210 -4.13 -17.54 5.28
C THR A 210 -4.34 -17.20 6.75
N GLU A 211 -5.39 -17.78 7.31
CA GLU A 211 -5.71 -17.84 8.75
C GLU A 211 -5.48 -19.27 9.31
N ASN A 212 -4.80 -20.13 8.56
CA ASN A 212 -4.46 -21.50 8.99
C ASN A 212 -3.46 -21.46 10.16
N THR A 213 -3.84 -22.05 11.28
CA THR A 213 -3.05 -21.99 12.53
C THR A 213 -1.69 -22.64 12.43
N ALA A 214 -1.56 -23.73 11.68
CA ALA A 214 -0.25 -24.41 11.49
C ALA A 214 0.71 -23.52 10.68
N MET A 215 0.22 -22.90 9.59
CA MET A 215 1.03 -21.97 8.79
C MET A 215 1.40 -20.72 9.59
N ILE A 216 0.48 -20.17 10.38
CA ILE A 216 0.76 -19.03 11.25
C ILE A 216 1.84 -19.36 12.27
N SER A 217 1.74 -20.53 12.92
CA SER A 217 2.74 -20.98 13.90
C SER A 217 4.12 -21.13 13.26
N LEU A 218 4.20 -21.81 12.11
CA LEU A 218 5.45 -21.98 11.37
C LEU A 218 6.06 -20.62 10.98
N ALA A 219 5.26 -19.74 10.38
CA ALA A 219 5.71 -18.43 9.92
C ALA A 219 6.15 -17.53 11.08
N SER A 220 5.42 -17.55 12.20
CA SER A 220 5.77 -16.79 13.41
C SER A 220 7.08 -17.24 14.03
N GLU A 221 7.25 -18.58 14.19
CA GLU A 221 8.46 -19.12 14.78
C GLU A 221 9.68 -18.90 13.87
N TYR A 222 9.50 -18.95 12.55
CA TYR A 222 10.58 -18.66 11.62
C TYR A 222 11.14 -17.24 11.81
N VAL A 223 10.26 -16.21 11.90
CA VAL A 223 10.72 -14.83 12.19
C VAL A 223 11.38 -14.71 13.55
N LYS A 224 10.82 -15.36 14.58
CA LYS A 224 11.37 -15.29 15.95
C LYS A 224 12.72 -15.96 16.04
N HIS A 225 12.90 -17.13 15.43
CA HIS A 225 14.19 -17.84 15.42
C HIS A 225 15.28 -17.03 14.72
N ASP A 226 14.98 -16.43 13.56
CA ASP A 226 15.91 -15.51 12.92
C ASP A 226 16.22 -14.31 13.85
N ALA A 227 15.21 -13.71 14.47
CA ALA A 227 15.42 -12.58 15.38
C ALA A 227 16.27 -12.95 16.60
N TYR A 228 16.12 -14.16 17.16
CA TYR A 228 16.98 -14.64 18.27
C TYR A 228 18.42 -14.75 17.82
N THR A 229 18.68 -15.35 16.69
CA THR A 229 20.02 -15.50 16.12
C THR A 229 20.64 -14.14 15.82
N LEU A 230 19.92 -13.26 15.14
CA LEU A 230 20.38 -11.91 14.79
C LEU A 230 20.63 -11.05 16.03
N LYS A 231 19.83 -11.24 17.08
CA LYS A 231 20.07 -10.57 18.38
C LYS A 231 21.40 -11.04 19.00
N ILE A 232 21.69 -12.32 18.97
CA ILE A 232 22.97 -12.87 19.47
C ILE A 232 24.13 -12.28 18.67
N PHE A 233 24.03 -12.24 17.34
CA PHE A 233 25.05 -11.62 16.48
C PHE A 233 25.31 -10.15 16.79
N ARG A 234 24.25 -9.40 17.08
CA ARG A 234 24.35 -7.99 17.46
C ARG A 234 24.97 -7.81 18.84
N ASP A 235 24.60 -8.64 19.81
CA ASP A 235 24.99 -8.48 21.22
C ASP A 235 26.41 -9.05 21.51
N LEU A 236 26.90 -10.00 20.71
CA LEU A 236 28.20 -10.69 20.89
C LEU A 236 29.04 -10.74 19.58
N PRO A 237 29.22 -9.63 18.87
CA PRO A 237 29.82 -9.66 17.53
C PRO A 237 31.27 -10.14 17.52
N GLU A 238 32.10 -9.74 18.48
CA GLU A 238 33.53 -10.05 18.48
C GLU A 238 33.80 -11.53 18.80
N ASP A 239 33.06 -12.11 19.74
CA ASP A 239 33.19 -13.52 20.09
C ASP A 239 32.75 -14.42 18.91
N LEU A 240 31.66 -14.05 18.26
CA LEU A 240 31.14 -14.80 17.13
C LEU A 240 32.02 -14.68 15.88
N LYS A 241 32.58 -13.52 15.60
CA LYS A 241 33.54 -13.34 14.50
C LYS A 241 34.79 -14.19 14.69
N LYS A 242 35.26 -14.32 15.92
CA LYS A 242 36.40 -15.17 16.24
C LYS A 242 36.13 -16.64 15.99
N GLU A 243 34.91 -17.08 16.24
CA GLU A 243 34.53 -18.50 16.12
C GLU A 243 34.06 -18.86 14.71
N TYR A 244 33.30 -17.96 14.07
CA TYR A 244 32.56 -18.24 12.82
C TYR A 244 33.04 -17.42 11.61
N GLY A 245 34.10 -16.62 11.74
CA GLY A 245 34.60 -15.75 10.67
C GLY A 245 34.03 -14.33 10.70
N VAL A 246 34.66 -13.42 9.92
CA VAL A 246 34.38 -11.97 9.96
C VAL A 246 32.95 -11.67 9.52
N ASP A 247 32.43 -12.41 8.56
CA ASP A 247 31.08 -12.28 8.01
C ASP A 247 30.13 -13.35 8.54
N PHE A 248 30.51 -14.04 9.63
CA PHE A 248 29.75 -15.13 10.27
C PHE A 248 29.45 -16.30 9.33
N GLU A 249 30.23 -16.50 8.28
CA GLU A 249 30.04 -17.54 7.26
C GLU A 249 30.02 -18.95 7.86
N GLY A 250 30.83 -19.21 8.90
CA GLY A 250 30.88 -20.50 9.59
C GLY A 250 29.57 -20.90 10.30
N VAL A 251 28.67 -19.94 10.59
CA VAL A 251 27.36 -20.26 11.18
C VAL A 251 26.50 -21.13 10.24
N ARG A 252 26.76 -21.09 8.94
CA ARG A 252 26.01 -21.85 7.93
C ARG A 252 26.59 -23.25 7.68
N GLU A 253 27.75 -23.57 8.25
CA GLU A 253 28.36 -24.90 8.15
C GLU A 253 27.66 -25.89 9.10
N ILE A 254 26.43 -26.26 8.76
CA ILE A 254 25.61 -27.18 9.56
C ILE A 254 25.60 -28.62 9.05
N TYR A 255 26.35 -28.92 7.99
CA TYR A 255 26.47 -30.26 7.37
C TYR A 255 27.91 -30.75 7.37
#